data_3a7a9bc441f4405682ff6f1da0d5a719
#
_entry.id   3a7a9bc441f4405682ff6f1da0d5a719
#
_cell.length_a   1.000
_cell.length_b   1.000
_cell.length_c   1.000
_cell.angle_alpha   90.00
_cell.angle_beta   90.00
_cell.angle_gamma   90.00
#
_symmetry.space_group_name_H-M   'P 1'
#
loop_
_entity.id
_entity.type
_entity.pdbx_description
1 polymer ?
#
loop_
_entity_poly.entity_id
_entity_poly.type
_entity_poly.pdbx_seq_one_letter_code
_entity_poly.pdbx_strand_id
1 'polypeptide(L)'
;MIHPSHIAAFQLSLRAASAAAFAIALAELLRLQFPVYAMISAVVVTDLQPSKTRELALPRLAGTVLGAILGAATCAVLRPNAWEVGAGILAAMFLSHLLGLRDAARVAGFVCGIVLFNFGDHPWLYAFHRTIETALGIGMAILVSLVPKLLRATEPKPEEL
;
A
#
# COMPACT_ATOMS: atom_id res chain seq x y z
N MET A 1 0.28 10.31 -34.38
CA MET A 1 1.51 10.22 -33.55
C MET A 1 1.08 9.97 -32.10
N ILE A 2 1.55 8.88 -31.47
CA ILE A 2 1.24 8.60 -30.04
C ILE A 2 2.14 9.52 -29.22
N HIS A 3 1.56 10.37 -28.39
CA HIS A 3 2.29 11.32 -27.54
C HIS A 3 3.17 10.56 -26.52
N PRO A 4 4.42 10.99 -26.24
CA PRO A 4 5.32 10.28 -25.30
C PRO A 4 4.71 10.04 -23.92
N SER A 5 3.81 10.92 -23.46
CA SER A 5 3.07 10.75 -22.20
C SER A 5 2.14 9.52 -22.18
N HIS A 6 1.56 9.14 -23.32
CA HIS A 6 0.69 7.94 -23.40
C HIS A 6 1.51 6.66 -23.30
N ILE A 7 2.73 6.66 -23.83
CA ILE A 7 3.65 5.50 -23.71
C ILE A 7 4.07 5.32 -22.25
N ALA A 8 4.43 6.39 -21.55
CA ALA A 8 4.79 6.34 -20.13
C ALA A 8 3.60 5.88 -19.27
N ALA A 9 2.39 6.40 -19.53
CA ALA A 9 1.18 5.99 -18.82
C ALA A 9 0.87 4.51 -19.06
N PHE A 10 0.99 4.02 -20.29
CA PHE A 10 0.79 2.60 -20.61
C PHE A 10 1.82 1.70 -19.91
N GLN A 11 3.10 2.11 -19.88
CA GLN A 11 4.14 1.35 -19.17
C GLN A 11 3.87 1.27 -17.67
N LEU A 12 3.44 2.39 -17.04
CA LEU A 12 3.08 2.40 -15.63
C LEU A 12 1.90 1.48 -15.35
N SER A 13 0.86 1.56 -16.18
CA SER A 13 -0.33 0.71 -16.06
C SER A 13 0.02 -0.78 -16.21
N LEU A 14 0.87 -1.13 -17.18
CA LEU A 14 1.30 -2.50 -17.40
C LEU A 14 2.12 -3.03 -16.21
N ARG A 15 3.03 -2.22 -15.66
CA ARG A 15 3.80 -2.58 -14.46
C ARG A 15 2.92 -2.77 -13.24
N ALA A 16 2.01 -1.83 -12.99
CA ALA A 16 1.09 -1.93 -11.86
C ALA A 16 0.17 -3.16 -11.98
N ALA A 17 -0.37 -3.42 -13.17
CA ALA A 17 -1.19 -4.60 -13.43
C ALA A 17 -0.41 -5.91 -13.24
N SER A 18 0.83 -5.98 -13.75
CA SER A 18 1.68 -7.16 -13.58
C SER A 18 2.04 -7.38 -12.11
N ALA A 19 2.45 -6.32 -11.39
CA ALA A 19 2.75 -6.41 -9.96
C ALA A 19 1.53 -6.88 -9.14
N ALA A 20 0.35 -6.36 -9.46
CA ALA A 20 -0.90 -6.75 -8.82
C ALA A 20 -1.26 -8.21 -9.10
N ALA A 21 -1.16 -8.66 -10.36
CA ALA A 21 -1.45 -10.05 -10.75
C ALA A 21 -0.52 -11.04 -10.04
N PHE A 22 0.79 -10.77 -10.01
CA PHE A 22 1.75 -11.59 -9.29
C PHE A 22 1.53 -11.56 -7.78
N ALA A 23 1.16 -10.39 -7.21
CA ALA A 23 0.85 -10.29 -5.78
C ALA A 23 -0.37 -11.13 -5.40
N ILE A 24 -1.44 -11.12 -6.20
CA ILE A 24 -2.61 -11.97 -6.00
C ILE A 24 -2.22 -13.45 -6.11
N ALA A 25 -1.56 -13.85 -7.21
CA ALA A 25 -1.21 -15.24 -7.45
C ALA A 25 -0.34 -15.82 -6.32
N LEU A 26 0.63 -15.02 -5.83
CA LEU A 26 1.48 -15.43 -4.70
C LEU A 26 0.70 -15.48 -3.38
N ALA A 27 -0.20 -14.52 -3.13
CA ALA A 27 -1.05 -14.51 -1.95
C ALA A 27 -1.99 -15.73 -1.91
N GLU A 28 -2.58 -16.11 -3.05
CA GLU A 28 -3.41 -17.31 -3.19
C GLU A 28 -2.59 -18.60 -2.99
N LEU A 29 -1.38 -18.67 -3.59
CA LEU A 29 -0.47 -19.80 -3.41
C LEU A 29 -0.10 -20.00 -1.94
N LEU A 30 0.12 -18.89 -1.21
CA LEU A 30 0.42 -18.89 0.23
C LEU A 30 -0.85 -19.03 1.10
N ARG A 31 -2.04 -19.15 0.49
CA ARG A 31 -3.34 -19.24 1.15
C ARG A 31 -3.60 -18.11 2.14
N LEU A 32 -3.20 -16.88 1.77
CA LEU A 32 -3.48 -15.70 2.58
C LEU A 32 -4.98 -15.37 2.53
N GLN A 33 -5.51 -14.83 3.64
CA GLN A 33 -6.95 -14.63 3.80
C GLN A 33 -7.51 -13.51 2.93
N PHE A 34 -6.71 -12.47 2.65
CA PHE A 34 -7.18 -11.27 1.97
C PHE A 34 -6.23 -10.82 0.85
N PRO A 35 -6.10 -11.58 -0.27
CA PRO A 35 -5.19 -11.25 -1.38
C PRO A 35 -5.37 -9.85 -1.97
N VAL A 36 -6.55 -9.27 -1.80
CA VAL A 36 -6.88 -7.91 -2.25
C VAL A 36 -5.95 -6.85 -1.65
N TYR A 37 -5.44 -7.05 -0.46
CA TYR A 37 -4.55 -6.08 0.19
C TYR A 37 -3.12 -6.11 -0.38
N ALA A 38 -2.67 -7.29 -0.81
CA ALA A 38 -1.43 -7.42 -1.57
C ALA A 38 -1.55 -6.70 -2.92
N MET A 39 -2.65 -6.91 -3.64
CA MET A 39 -2.96 -6.22 -4.90
C MET A 39 -2.93 -4.69 -4.73
N ILE A 40 -3.70 -4.16 -3.77
CA ILE A 40 -3.78 -2.70 -3.53
C ILE A 40 -2.39 -2.14 -3.23
N SER A 41 -1.60 -2.83 -2.41
CA SER A 41 -0.26 -2.38 -2.04
C SER A 41 0.69 -2.41 -3.23
N ALA A 42 0.61 -3.43 -4.08
CA ALA A 42 1.38 -3.51 -5.31
C ALA A 42 1.07 -2.34 -6.25
N VAL A 43 -0.22 -2.05 -6.48
CA VAL A 43 -0.63 -0.95 -7.39
C VAL A 43 -0.18 0.41 -6.85
N VAL A 44 -0.40 0.66 -5.55
CA VAL A 44 -0.16 1.99 -4.94
C VAL A 44 1.31 2.35 -4.91
N VAL A 45 2.22 1.38 -4.73
CA VAL A 45 3.66 1.67 -4.63
C VAL A 45 4.41 1.54 -5.95
N THR A 46 3.78 1.00 -7.01
CA THR A 46 4.42 0.84 -8.32
C THR A 46 4.65 2.19 -9.00
N ASP A 47 5.89 2.45 -9.40
CA ASP A 47 6.27 3.60 -10.21
C ASP A 47 7.18 3.17 -11.37
N LEU A 48 7.38 4.08 -12.34
CA LEU A 48 8.31 3.88 -13.46
C LEU A 48 9.77 3.88 -13.01
N GLN A 49 10.07 4.57 -11.93
CA GLN A 49 11.40 4.66 -11.35
C GLN A 49 11.50 3.72 -10.14
N PRO A 50 12.46 2.78 -10.12
CA PRO A 50 12.63 1.85 -8.98
C PRO A 50 12.92 2.56 -7.64
N SER A 51 13.62 3.69 -7.68
CA SER A 51 13.87 4.53 -6.51
C SER A 51 12.59 5.04 -5.89
N LYS A 52 11.67 5.53 -6.73
CA LYS A 52 10.38 6.06 -6.30
C LYS A 52 9.44 4.96 -5.78
N THR A 53 9.46 3.77 -6.40
CA THR A 53 8.76 2.60 -5.86
C THR A 53 9.22 2.29 -4.43
N ARG A 54 10.54 2.34 -4.16
CA ARG A 54 11.07 2.12 -2.80
C ARG A 54 10.71 3.24 -1.83
N GLU A 55 10.72 4.47 -2.30
CA GLU A 55 10.31 5.64 -1.50
C GLU A 55 8.86 5.54 -1.07
N LEU A 56 7.95 5.09 -1.95
CA LEU A 56 6.54 4.87 -1.65
C LEU A 56 6.29 3.63 -0.76
N ALA A 57 7.18 2.64 -0.81
CA ALA A 57 7.05 1.38 -0.08
C ALA A 57 7.12 1.57 1.45
N LEU A 58 8.07 2.37 1.94
CA LEU A 58 8.29 2.58 3.38
C LEU A 58 7.09 3.23 4.07
N PRO A 59 6.53 4.36 3.59
CA PRO A 59 5.33 4.94 4.19
C PRO A 59 4.13 3.99 4.13
N ARG A 60 3.99 3.22 3.05
CA ARG A 60 2.92 2.24 2.90
C ARG A 60 3.00 1.15 3.97
N LEU A 61 4.18 0.58 4.19
CA LEU A 61 4.40 -0.46 5.19
C LEU A 61 4.26 0.10 6.61
N ALA A 62 4.95 1.20 6.91
CA ALA A 62 4.92 1.83 8.23
C ALA A 62 3.49 2.23 8.63
N GLY A 63 2.73 2.84 7.72
CA GLY A 63 1.33 3.21 7.97
C GLY A 63 0.45 1.99 8.17
N THR A 64 0.68 0.90 7.42
CA THR A 64 -0.08 -0.35 7.62
C THR A 64 0.19 -0.95 8.99
N VAL A 65 1.45 -1.05 9.40
CA VAL A 65 1.82 -1.59 10.74
C VAL A 65 1.20 -0.75 11.85
N LEU A 66 1.39 0.57 11.80
CA LEU A 66 0.88 1.47 12.83
C LEU A 66 -0.65 1.44 12.90
N GLY A 67 -1.33 1.55 11.76
CA GLY A 67 -2.78 1.51 11.69
C GLY A 67 -3.36 0.17 12.15
N ALA A 68 -2.71 -0.94 11.78
CA ALA A 68 -3.12 -2.28 12.16
C ALA A 68 -2.98 -2.51 13.68
N ILE A 69 -1.87 -2.07 14.29
CA ILE A 69 -1.65 -2.17 15.74
C ILE A 69 -2.70 -1.35 16.50
N LEU A 70 -2.91 -0.09 16.10
CA LEU A 70 -3.87 0.78 16.76
C LEU A 70 -5.30 0.27 16.61
N GLY A 71 -5.68 -0.19 15.42
CA GLY A 71 -6.98 -0.79 15.18
C GLY A 71 -7.20 -2.04 16.03
N ALA A 72 -6.24 -2.96 16.06
CA ALA A 72 -6.34 -4.19 16.84
C ALA A 72 -6.37 -3.92 18.35
N ALA A 73 -5.55 -2.98 18.84
CA ALA A 73 -5.55 -2.59 20.25
C ALA A 73 -6.89 -1.97 20.67
N THR A 74 -7.49 -1.13 19.82
CA THR A 74 -8.81 -0.56 20.09
C THR A 74 -9.90 -1.64 20.11
N CYS A 75 -9.89 -2.57 19.13
CA CYS A 75 -10.86 -3.68 19.10
C CYS A 75 -10.73 -4.63 20.30
N ALA A 76 -9.53 -4.77 20.85
CA ALA A 76 -9.32 -5.62 22.04
C ALA A 76 -9.98 -5.07 23.30
N VAL A 77 -10.26 -3.76 23.36
CA VAL A 77 -10.83 -3.07 24.53
C VAL A 77 -12.28 -2.65 24.29
N LEU A 78 -12.61 -2.27 23.06
CA LEU A 78 -13.90 -1.69 22.67
C LEU A 78 -14.53 -2.49 21.54
N ARG A 79 -15.87 -2.44 21.48
CA ARG A 79 -16.62 -2.85 20.28
C ARG A 79 -16.93 -1.58 19.46
N PRO A 80 -16.14 -1.27 18.42
CA PRO A 80 -16.21 0.04 17.80
C PRO A 80 -17.55 0.29 17.11
N ASN A 81 -18.10 1.47 17.36
CA ASN A 81 -19.17 2.07 16.59
C ASN A 81 -18.60 3.11 15.60
N ALA A 82 -19.44 3.74 14.77
CA ALA A 82 -19.00 4.69 13.76
C ALA A 82 -18.17 5.86 14.32
N TRP A 83 -18.48 6.35 15.53
CA TRP A 83 -17.75 7.45 16.16
C TRP A 83 -16.37 7.01 16.66
N GLU A 84 -16.28 5.81 17.19
CA GLU A 84 -15.03 5.20 17.65
C GLU A 84 -14.10 4.87 16.48
N VAL A 85 -14.65 4.45 15.33
CA VAL A 85 -13.88 4.31 14.09
C VAL A 85 -13.31 5.66 13.67
N GLY A 86 -14.11 6.73 13.69
CA GLY A 86 -13.63 8.08 13.39
C GLY A 86 -12.53 8.55 14.34
N ALA A 87 -12.71 8.32 15.64
CA ALA A 87 -11.71 8.64 16.66
C ALA A 87 -10.41 7.82 16.48
N GLY A 88 -10.54 6.53 16.14
CA GLY A 88 -9.39 5.66 15.84
C GLY A 88 -8.59 6.13 14.62
N ILE A 89 -9.27 6.54 13.55
CA ILE A 89 -8.63 7.13 12.36
C ILE A 89 -7.88 8.42 12.73
N LEU A 90 -8.53 9.30 13.47
CA LEU A 90 -7.92 10.56 13.96
C LEU A 90 -6.68 10.26 14.80
N ALA A 91 -6.77 9.34 15.76
CA ALA A 91 -5.65 8.96 16.61
C ALA A 91 -4.49 8.36 15.81
N ALA A 92 -4.77 7.47 14.85
CA ALA A 92 -3.75 6.84 14.01
C ALA A 92 -3.02 7.86 13.14
N MET A 93 -3.76 8.79 12.51
CA MET A 93 -3.18 9.86 11.71
C MET A 93 -2.36 10.84 12.56
N PHE A 94 -2.90 11.25 13.70
CA PHE A 94 -2.21 12.18 14.60
C PHE A 94 -0.92 11.57 15.17
N LEU A 95 -0.97 10.32 15.62
CA LEU A 95 0.20 9.60 16.13
C LEU A 95 1.27 9.44 15.04
N SER A 96 0.87 9.18 13.79
CA SER A 96 1.80 9.13 12.66
C SER A 96 2.54 10.46 12.49
N HIS A 97 1.85 11.60 12.65
CA HIS A 97 2.48 12.92 12.59
C HIS A 97 3.45 13.15 13.74
N LEU A 98 3.09 12.75 14.97
CA LEU A 98 3.95 12.86 16.15
C LEU A 98 5.23 12.02 16.01
N LEU A 99 5.13 10.85 15.38
CA LEU A 99 6.27 9.97 15.10
C LEU A 99 7.11 10.41 13.90
N GLY A 100 6.76 11.51 13.23
CA GLY A 100 7.47 12.00 12.05
C GLY A 100 7.15 11.22 10.77
N LEU A 101 6.18 10.32 10.80
CA LEU A 101 5.75 9.47 9.68
C LEU A 101 4.63 10.14 8.87
N ARG A 102 4.86 11.38 8.42
CA ARG A 102 3.82 12.20 7.78
C ARG A 102 3.22 11.54 6.53
N ASP A 103 4.07 10.95 5.70
CA ASP A 103 3.64 10.29 4.46
C ASP A 103 2.88 8.99 4.72
N ALA A 104 3.09 8.36 5.87
CA ALA A 104 2.38 7.17 6.31
C ALA A 104 1.03 7.46 6.99
N ALA A 105 0.75 8.72 7.37
CA ALA A 105 -0.41 9.07 8.19
C ALA A 105 -1.74 8.66 7.55
N ARG A 106 -1.93 8.92 6.26
CA ARG A 106 -3.15 8.54 5.53
C ARG A 106 -3.34 7.03 5.50
N VAL A 107 -2.22 6.30 5.31
CA VAL A 107 -2.22 4.83 5.30
C VAL A 107 -2.60 4.30 6.67
N ALA A 108 -2.00 4.82 7.74
CA ALA A 108 -2.31 4.45 9.12
C ALA A 108 -3.79 4.69 9.46
N GLY A 109 -4.34 5.84 9.03
CA GLY A 109 -5.75 6.17 9.25
C GLY A 109 -6.69 5.17 8.59
N PHE A 110 -6.58 4.93 7.29
CA PHE A 110 -7.50 4.02 6.62
C PHE A 110 -7.29 2.55 7.03
N VAL A 111 -6.06 2.11 7.33
CA VAL A 111 -5.82 0.75 7.81
C VAL A 111 -6.42 0.57 9.20
N CYS A 112 -6.26 1.52 10.11
CA CYS A 112 -6.91 1.52 11.41
C CYS A 112 -8.43 1.42 11.25
N GLY A 113 -9.03 2.26 10.40
CA GLY A 113 -10.47 2.21 10.11
C GLY A 113 -10.93 0.87 9.57
N ILE A 114 -10.18 0.24 8.65
CA ILE A 114 -10.53 -1.09 8.12
C ILE A 114 -10.46 -2.16 9.22
N VAL A 115 -9.42 -2.14 10.06
CA VAL A 115 -9.29 -3.08 11.17
C VAL A 115 -10.44 -2.92 12.16
N LEU A 116 -10.81 -1.68 12.50
CA LEU A 116 -11.93 -1.37 13.38
C LEU A 116 -13.29 -1.79 12.81
N PHE A 117 -13.45 -1.67 11.48
CA PHE A 117 -14.70 -2.03 10.81
C PHE A 117 -14.84 -3.55 10.61
N ASN A 118 -13.74 -4.25 10.31
CA ASN A 118 -13.70 -5.70 10.09
C ASN A 118 -13.24 -6.48 11.32
N PHE A 119 -13.46 -5.95 12.52
CA PHE A 119 -13.08 -6.67 13.73
C PHE A 119 -13.85 -8.01 13.79
N GLY A 120 -13.14 -9.10 13.59
CA GLY A 120 -13.63 -10.44 13.91
C GLY A 120 -13.23 -10.78 15.36
N ASP A 121 -13.46 -12.02 15.75
CA ASP A 121 -13.07 -12.53 17.07
C ASP A 121 -11.56 -12.46 17.35
N HIS A 122 -10.75 -12.21 16.30
CA HIS A 122 -9.28 -12.21 16.35
C HIS A 122 -8.65 -10.96 15.69
N PRO A 123 -8.77 -9.76 16.26
CA PRO A 123 -8.29 -8.52 15.65
C PRO A 123 -6.77 -8.50 15.42
N TRP A 124 -5.99 -9.12 16.30
CA TRP A 124 -4.53 -9.22 16.15
C TRP A 124 -4.11 -10.13 14.99
N LEU A 125 -4.82 -11.22 14.77
CA LEU A 125 -4.56 -12.12 13.65
C LEU A 125 -4.87 -11.41 12.33
N TYR A 126 -5.97 -10.66 12.29
CA TYR A 126 -6.33 -9.85 11.13
C TYR A 126 -5.28 -8.78 10.85
N ALA A 127 -4.82 -8.04 11.87
CA ALA A 127 -3.77 -7.04 11.76
C ALA A 127 -2.44 -7.62 11.22
N PHE A 128 -2.09 -8.83 11.69
CA PHE A 128 -0.91 -9.56 11.24
C PHE A 128 -1.01 -9.95 9.75
N HIS A 129 -2.12 -10.57 9.33
CA HIS A 129 -2.34 -10.92 7.92
C HIS A 129 -2.32 -9.67 7.04
N ARG A 130 -2.94 -8.58 7.46
CA ARG A 130 -2.94 -7.30 6.78
C ARG A 130 -1.53 -6.78 6.51
N THR A 131 -0.65 -6.92 7.50
CA THR A 131 0.76 -6.50 7.39
C THR A 131 1.53 -7.38 6.41
N ILE A 132 1.37 -8.70 6.48
CA ILE A 132 2.03 -9.65 5.56
C ILE A 132 1.58 -9.42 4.12
N GLU A 133 0.29 -9.28 3.88
CA GLU A 133 -0.26 -9.05 2.55
C GLU A 133 0.22 -7.73 1.95
N THR A 134 0.31 -6.68 2.77
CA THR A 134 0.90 -5.41 2.36
C THR A 134 2.38 -5.56 2.00
N ALA A 135 3.16 -6.24 2.83
CA ALA A 135 4.59 -6.48 2.58
C ALA A 135 4.81 -7.30 1.29
N LEU A 136 3.96 -8.32 1.07
CA LEU A 136 4.00 -9.12 -0.15
C LEU A 136 3.72 -8.28 -1.40
N GLY A 137 2.67 -7.45 -1.37
CA GLY A 137 2.34 -6.55 -2.48
C GLY A 137 3.47 -5.55 -2.79
N ILE A 138 4.07 -4.97 -1.75
CA ILE A 138 5.26 -4.10 -1.87
C ILE A 138 6.44 -4.86 -2.50
N GLY A 139 6.70 -6.08 -2.04
CA GLY A 139 7.77 -6.93 -2.57
C GLY A 139 7.60 -7.18 -4.07
N MET A 140 6.39 -7.52 -4.51
CA MET A 140 6.08 -7.73 -5.92
C MET A 140 6.22 -6.45 -6.75
N ALA A 141 5.80 -5.29 -6.23
CA ALA A 141 5.99 -4.01 -6.89
C ALA A 141 7.49 -3.68 -7.09
N ILE A 142 8.31 -3.92 -6.07
CA ILE A 142 9.76 -3.72 -6.15
C ILE A 142 10.36 -4.66 -7.20
N LEU A 143 10.02 -5.95 -7.18
CA LEU A 143 10.52 -6.93 -8.17
C LEU A 143 10.18 -6.53 -9.60
N VAL A 144 8.92 -6.15 -9.85
CA VAL A 144 8.50 -5.69 -11.18
C VAL A 144 9.18 -4.37 -11.57
N SER A 145 9.46 -3.48 -10.62
CA SER A 145 10.15 -2.22 -10.89
C SER A 145 11.60 -2.40 -11.31
N LEU A 146 12.24 -3.54 -10.96
CA LEU A 146 13.60 -3.87 -11.39
C LEU A 146 13.69 -4.29 -12.85
N VAL A 147 12.58 -4.65 -13.49
CA VAL A 147 12.55 -4.97 -14.91
C VAL A 147 12.84 -3.68 -15.71
N PRO A 148 13.85 -3.67 -16.60
CA PRO A 148 14.19 -2.50 -17.39
C PRO A 148 12.99 -1.98 -18.20
N LYS A 149 12.96 -0.66 -18.47
CA LYS A 149 11.91 -0.03 -19.30
C LYS A 149 11.82 -0.76 -20.64
N LEU A 150 10.70 -1.42 -20.90
CA LEU A 150 10.44 -2.20 -22.15
C LEU A 150 10.39 -1.30 -23.40
N LEU A 151 10.05 -0.02 -23.20
CA LEU A 151 10.00 0.98 -24.26
C LEU A 151 10.81 2.20 -23.80
N ARG A 152 11.86 2.57 -24.55
CA ARG A 152 12.59 3.83 -24.37
C ARG A 152 11.69 4.98 -24.81
N ALA A 153 10.93 5.58 -23.89
CA ALA A 153 10.45 6.93 -24.11
C ALA A 153 11.66 7.85 -23.96
N THR A 154 12.07 8.51 -25.02
CA THR A 154 13.09 9.57 -24.97
C THR A 154 12.49 10.67 -24.11
N GLU A 155 13.03 10.88 -22.90
CA GLU A 155 12.65 12.05 -22.09
C GLU A 155 13.04 13.30 -22.89
N PRO A 156 12.13 14.26 -23.11
CA PRO A 156 12.51 15.53 -23.69
C PRO A 156 13.52 16.19 -22.74
N LYS A 157 14.68 16.60 -23.31
CA LYS A 157 15.70 17.35 -22.59
C LYS A 157 15.06 18.63 -22.03
N PRO A 158 15.42 19.06 -20.79
CA PRO A 158 14.86 20.26 -20.18
C PRO A 158 15.30 21.57 -20.83
N GLU A 159 15.95 21.56 -21.98
CA GLU A 159 16.53 22.74 -22.64
C GLU A 159 15.64 23.37 -23.72
N GLU A 160 14.38 22.95 -23.90
CA GLU A 160 13.49 23.52 -24.94
C GLU A 160 12.17 24.06 -24.35
N LEU A 161 12.25 24.78 -23.22
CA LEU A 161 11.12 25.58 -22.72
C LEU A 161 11.58 27.04 -22.53
#